data_41d5040d4a375e229b114208397c3198
#
_entry.id   41d5040d4a375e229b114208397c3198
#
_cell.length_a   1.000
_cell.length_b   1.000
_cell.length_c   1.000
_cell.angle_alpha   90.00
_cell.angle_beta   90.00
_cell.angle_gamma   90.00
#
_symmetry.space_group_name_H-M   'P 1'
#
loop_
_entity.id
_entity.type
_entity.pdbx_description
1 polymer ?
#
loop_
_entity_poly.entity_id
_entity_poly.type
_entity_poly.pdbx_seq_one_letter_code
_entity_poly.pdbx_strand_id
1 'polypeptide(L)'
;MANLLGLEVKKIVETTPEEIEKVQNWINSEEYKEQNFARQALVINPAHACQPLGAQLAAHGFEGTLPFVHGSQGCASYYRSTLNRHFREPAPAVSDAMTEDGAVFGGQNNLHEGLENAVALYKPKMIAVFTSCMPEVIGDDLTAFIKNARSKGHVPKDMPVPFANTPSFNGTHIHGYDSMLLSILQNLTEGKQVEGRCTGKLNLIAGCDFNTADYREYKRIMKEFGVPLTVLADISDSFDSPCNGTYSIYAGGTPLEDASDSINGKATMTLGPYATPKTFGWIKDNYAGKHVSLPMPMGIEKTDAMIMKVAELFCKEVPQSLKDERGRAVDAMTDAQQYMHGKKFAVYGDPDYLVGYVSFLLEMGAHPYQIVCSRGSKKLEKELQGLLDGSMYGKGCKIYMNKDLWHLRSLIMTDPVDAMIGDSHGKFAARDAGIPLFRFGFPVFDRVNMHRYPRIGYQGVIYMVTQICNKFLDSKDETCEDRFFELMR
;
A
#
# COMPACT_ATOMS: atom_id res chain seq x y z
N MET A 1 -32.29 -8.32 -35.13
CA MET A 1 -31.13 -9.11 -34.72
C MET A 1 -31.20 -9.69 -33.29
N ALA A 2 -32.37 -9.70 -32.64
CA ALA A 2 -32.51 -10.17 -31.25
C ALA A 2 -33.00 -11.64 -31.09
N ASN A 3 -33.26 -12.35 -32.20
CA ASN A 3 -33.84 -13.70 -32.15
C ASN A 3 -32.87 -14.86 -32.49
N LEU A 4 -31.55 -14.63 -32.51
CA LEU A 4 -30.58 -15.65 -32.92
C LEU A 4 -30.11 -16.55 -31.77
N LEU A 5 -30.45 -16.25 -30.51
CA LEU A 5 -30.00 -17.05 -29.35
C LEU A 5 -31.12 -17.53 -28.42
N GLY A 6 -32.43 -17.38 -28.80
CA GLY A 6 -33.53 -17.86 -27.94
C GLY A 6 -33.58 -17.27 -26.53
N LEU A 7 -32.83 -16.19 -26.27
CA LEU A 7 -32.86 -15.44 -25.03
C LEU A 7 -33.98 -14.38 -25.16
N GLU A 8 -35.09 -14.58 -24.45
CA GLU A 8 -36.02 -13.48 -24.17
C GLU A 8 -35.18 -12.36 -23.54
N VAL A 9 -34.99 -11.27 -24.27
CA VAL A 9 -34.51 -10.03 -23.69
C VAL A 9 -35.61 -9.62 -22.70
N LYS A 10 -35.43 -9.91 -21.42
CA LYS A 10 -36.26 -9.34 -20.36
C LYS A 10 -36.29 -7.84 -20.63
N LYS A 11 -37.49 -7.29 -20.86
CA LYS A 11 -37.69 -5.84 -20.93
C LYS A 11 -36.90 -5.23 -19.77
N ILE A 12 -36.00 -4.30 -20.09
CA ILE A 12 -35.41 -3.43 -19.05
C ILE A 12 -36.61 -2.75 -18.43
N VAL A 13 -36.99 -3.14 -17.23
CA VAL A 13 -38.05 -2.51 -16.46
C VAL A 13 -37.50 -1.11 -16.16
N GLU A 14 -38.08 -0.09 -16.79
CA GLU A 14 -37.80 1.30 -16.44
C GLU A 14 -38.24 1.48 -14.98
N THR A 15 -37.26 1.53 -14.07
CA THR A 15 -37.51 1.76 -12.65
C THR A 15 -38.01 3.20 -12.49
N THR A 16 -39.14 3.38 -11.89
CA THR A 16 -39.70 4.72 -11.67
C THR A 16 -38.85 5.50 -10.64
N PRO A 17 -38.83 6.84 -10.68
CA PRO A 17 -38.14 7.65 -9.66
C PRO A 17 -38.57 7.30 -8.23
N GLU A 18 -39.86 6.99 -8.03
CA GLU A 18 -40.39 6.60 -6.71
C GLU A 18 -39.85 5.24 -6.23
N GLU A 19 -39.70 4.28 -7.16
CA GLU A 19 -39.07 2.98 -6.83
C GLU A 19 -37.57 3.14 -6.48
N ILE A 20 -36.86 4.03 -7.20
CA ILE A 20 -35.46 4.35 -6.89
C ILE A 20 -35.37 4.98 -5.50
N GLU A 21 -36.19 5.96 -5.19
CA GLU A 21 -36.23 6.63 -3.89
C GLU A 21 -36.55 5.64 -2.76
N LYS A 22 -37.52 4.76 -2.95
CA LYS A 22 -37.87 3.71 -1.99
C LYS A 22 -36.69 2.78 -1.71
N VAL A 23 -35.99 2.35 -2.75
CA VAL A 23 -34.79 1.51 -2.60
C VAL A 23 -33.65 2.28 -1.90
N GLN A 24 -33.42 3.55 -2.25
CA GLN A 24 -32.42 4.40 -1.61
C GLN A 24 -32.72 4.60 -0.13
N ASN A 25 -33.96 4.87 0.25
CA ASN A 25 -34.38 5.02 1.64
C ASN A 25 -34.14 3.71 2.42
N TRP A 26 -34.48 2.56 1.82
CA TRP A 26 -34.24 1.27 2.46
C TRP A 26 -32.76 0.94 2.64
N ILE A 27 -31.89 1.10 1.63
CA ILE A 27 -30.44 0.81 1.74
C ILE A 27 -29.69 1.75 2.72
N ASN A 28 -30.33 2.87 3.12
CA ASN A 28 -29.79 3.80 4.10
C ASN A 28 -30.34 3.57 5.52
N SER A 29 -31.21 2.56 5.71
CA SER A 29 -31.84 2.26 6.99
C SER A 29 -31.00 1.38 7.92
N GLU A 30 -31.31 1.40 9.21
CA GLU A 30 -30.73 0.51 10.21
C GLU A 30 -31.02 -0.96 9.88
N GLU A 31 -32.24 -1.28 9.43
CA GLU A 31 -32.64 -2.63 9.04
C GLU A 31 -31.73 -3.18 7.95
N TYR A 32 -31.46 -2.38 6.90
CA TYR A 32 -30.53 -2.79 5.85
C TYR A 32 -29.10 -2.95 6.37
N LYS A 33 -28.64 -2.06 7.24
CA LYS A 33 -27.32 -2.17 7.87
C LYS A 33 -27.17 -3.51 8.58
N GLU A 34 -28.14 -3.94 9.35
CA GLU A 34 -28.11 -5.24 10.06
C GLU A 34 -28.00 -6.40 9.07
N GLN A 35 -28.82 -6.40 8.00
CA GLN A 35 -28.75 -7.41 6.93
C GLN A 35 -27.38 -7.40 6.23
N ASN A 36 -26.86 -6.23 5.90
CA ASN A 36 -25.53 -6.09 5.27
C ASN A 36 -24.43 -6.61 6.18
N PHE A 37 -24.48 -6.33 7.48
CA PHE A 37 -23.48 -6.80 8.45
C PHE A 37 -23.53 -8.32 8.72
N ALA A 38 -24.67 -8.97 8.48
CA ALA A 38 -24.78 -10.43 8.50
C ALA A 38 -24.03 -11.10 7.33
N ARG A 39 -23.74 -10.36 6.26
CA ARG A 39 -22.97 -10.83 5.11
C ARG A 39 -21.50 -11.08 5.52
N GLN A 40 -21.01 -12.28 5.24
CA GLN A 40 -19.61 -12.66 5.52
C GLN A 40 -18.69 -12.45 4.31
N ALA A 41 -19.25 -12.52 3.09
CA ALA A 41 -18.46 -12.36 1.87
C ALA A 41 -18.10 -10.89 1.62
N LEU A 42 -16.81 -10.63 1.39
CA LEU A 42 -16.27 -9.29 1.05
C LEU A 42 -16.28 -9.10 -0.48
N VAL A 43 -17.47 -9.01 -1.06
CA VAL A 43 -17.65 -9.01 -2.53
C VAL A 43 -17.98 -7.63 -3.10
N ILE A 44 -18.32 -6.66 -2.27
CA ILE A 44 -18.71 -5.32 -2.71
C ILE A 44 -17.64 -4.32 -2.29
N ASN A 45 -16.71 -4.05 -3.21
CA ASN A 45 -15.61 -3.10 -3.03
C ASN A 45 -14.78 -3.36 -1.74
N PRO A 46 -13.98 -4.44 -1.71
CA PRO A 46 -13.23 -4.84 -0.52
C PRO A 46 -12.07 -3.89 -0.16
N ALA A 47 -11.79 -2.85 -0.97
CA ALA A 47 -10.71 -1.88 -0.78
C ALA A 47 -9.32 -2.53 -0.60
N HIS A 48 -9.06 -3.60 -1.34
CA HIS A 48 -7.73 -4.21 -1.44
C HIS A 48 -7.51 -4.79 -2.84
N ALA A 49 -6.24 -4.98 -3.20
CA ALA A 49 -5.85 -5.59 -4.47
C ALA A 49 -5.39 -7.05 -4.30
N CYS A 50 -5.23 -7.74 -5.43
CA CYS A 50 -4.73 -9.10 -5.49
C CYS A 50 -3.27 -9.23 -5.05
N GLN A 51 -2.85 -10.41 -4.56
CA GLN A 51 -1.47 -10.67 -4.15
C GLN A 51 -0.42 -10.31 -5.22
N PRO A 52 -0.57 -10.71 -6.50
CA PRO A 52 0.43 -10.42 -7.53
C PRO A 52 0.74 -8.94 -7.72
N LEU A 53 -0.21 -8.04 -7.47
CA LEU A 53 0.03 -6.60 -7.55
C LEU A 53 1.08 -6.15 -6.52
N GLY A 54 1.03 -6.66 -5.31
CA GLY A 54 2.05 -6.38 -4.29
C GLY A 54 3.39 -7.01 -4.63
N ALA A 55 3.41 -8.22 -5.20
CA ALA A 55 4.63 -8.84 -5.70
C ALA A 55 5.26 -8.01 -6.82
N GLN A 56 4.45 -7.46 -7.73
CA GLN A 56 4.93 -6.54 -8.77
C GLN A 56 5.52 -5.26 -8.17
N LEU A 57 4.88 -4.68 -7.14
CA LEU A 57 5.42 -3.50 -6.45
C LEU A 57 6.79 -3.79 -5.83
N ALA A 58 6.93 -4.90 -5.11
CA ALA A 58 8.20 -5.31 -4.52
C ALA A 58 9.30 -5.49 -5.58
N ALA A 59 8.97 -6.11 -6.71
CA ALA A 59 9.89 -6.31 -7.82
C ALA A 59 10.40 -4.99 -8.42
N HIS A 60 9.51 -4.00 -8.62
CA HIS A 60 9.89 -2.67 -9.10
C HIS A 60 10.79 -1.90 -8.13
N GLY A 61 10.85 -2.30 -6.88
CA GLY A 61 11.73 -1.72 -5.88
C GLY A 61 13.20 -2.09 -6.02
N PHE A 62 13.60 -2.93 -7.00
CA PHE A 62 14.97 -3.36 -7.22
C PHE A 62 15.45 -3.02 -8.64
N GLU A 63 16.70 -2.56 -8.73
CA GLU A 63 17.34 -2.10 -9.95
C GLU A 63 17.28 -3.15 -11.08
N GLY A 64 16.89 -2.73 -12.28
CA GLY A 64 16.92 -3.58 -13.46
C GLY A 64 16.03 -4.82 -13.42
N THR A 65 15.04 -4.84 -12.51
CA THR A 65 14.17 -6.00 -12.32
C THR A 65 12.98 -5.95 -13.24
N LEU A 66 12.73 -7.06 -13.94
CA LEU A 66 11.53 -7.27 -14.74
C LEU A 66 10.50 -8.11 -13.96
N PRO A 67 9.36 -7.55 -13.56
CA PRO A 67 8.24 -8.33 -13.03
C PRO A 67 7.66 -9.26 -14.10
N PHE A 68 7.51 -10.53 -13.76
CA PHE A 68 7.04 -11.56 -14.66
C PHE A 68 5.85 -12.31 -14.05
N VAL A 69 4.71 -12.24 -14.70
CA VAL A 69 3.47 -12.91 -14.28
C VAL A 69 3.42 -14.29 -14.93
N HIS A 70 3.55 -15.34 -14.14
CA HIS A 70 3.22 -16.70 -14.57
C HIS A 70 1.71 -16.88 -14.46
N GLY A 71 1.02 -16.90 -15.63
CA GLY A 71 -0.42 -17.04 -15.68
C GLY A 71 -1.10 -16.19 -16.75
N SER A 72 -2.34 -15.77 -16.48
CA SER A 72 -3.18 -15.06 -17.45
C SER A 72 -2.69 -13.65 -17.76
N GLN A 73 -2.65 -13.31 -19.04
CA GLN A 73 -2.37 -11.95 -19.52
C GLN A 73 -3.37 -10.89 -19.03
N GLY A 74 -4.63 -11.28 -18.79
CA GLY A 74 -5.65 -10.40 -18.24
C GLY A 74 -5.32 -9.94 -16.82
N CYS A 75 -4.78 -10.85 -16.00
CA CYS A 75 -4.28 -10.54 -14.67
C CYS A 75 -3.11 -9.55 -14.73
N ALA A 76 -2.11 -9.80 -15.58
CA ALA A 76 -0.98 -8.89 -15.80
C ALA A 76 -1.43 -7.49 -16.23
N SER A 77 -2.40 -7.41 -17.14
CA SER A 77 -3.02 -6.15 -17.58
C SER A 77 -3.67 -5.39 -16.43
N TYR A 78 -4.39 -6.09 -15.55
CA TYR A 78 -5.04 -5.48 -14.39
C TYR A 78 -4.01 -4.87 -13.42
N TYR A 79 -2.94 -5.60 -13.08
CA TYR A 79 -1.92 -5.10 -12.16
C TYR A 79 -1.20 -3.87 -12.73
N ARG A 80 -0.79 -3.93 -13.99
CA ARG A 80 -0.20 -2.79 -14.70
C ARG A 80 -1.13 -1.59 -14.74
N SER A 81 -2.39 -1.79 -15.10
CA SER A 81 -3.39 -0.71 -15.17
C SER A 81 -3.60 -0.03 -13.82
N THR A 82 -3.64 -0.80 -12.73
CA THR A 82 -3.83 -0.25 -11.38
C THR A 82 -2.65 0.61 -10.95
N LEU A 83 -1.42 0.15 -11.17
CA LEU A 83 -0.22 0.93 -10.86
C LEU A 83 -0.08 2.16 -11.76
N ASN A 84 -0.29 2.02 -13.08
CA ASN A 84 -0.25 3.14 -14.03
C ASN A 84 -1.25 4.24 -13.67
N ARG A 85 -2.44 3.87 -13.22
CA ARG A 85 -3.48 4.84 -12.84
C ARG A 85 -3.15 5.55 -11.53
N HIS A 86 -2.47 4.87 -10.61
CA HIS A 86 -2.05 5.46 -9.34
C HIS A 86 -0.87 6.41 -9.52
N PHE A 87 0.21 5.93 -10.12
CA PHE A 87 1.46 6.68 -10.25
C PHE A 87 1.47 7.64 -11.45
N ARG A 88 0.59 7.44 -12.43
CA ARG A 88 0.60 8.14 -13.72
C ARG A 88 1.87 7.87 -14.55
N GLU A 89 2.56 6.78 -14.22
CA GLU A 89 3.75 6.31 -14.89
C GLU A 89 3.53 4.89 -15.44
N PRO A 90 4.21 4.50 -16.52
CA PRO A 90 4.18 3.11 -16.96
C PRO A 90 4.73 2.16 -15.89
N ALA A 91 4.01 1.09 -15.59
CA ALA A 91 4.48 0.00 -14.73
C ALA A 91 4.79 -1.22 -15.61
N PRO A 92 6.03 -1.39 -16.08
CA PRO A 92 6.38 -2.50 -16.96
C PRO A 92 6.24 -3.83 -16.22
N ALA A 93 5.57 -4.79 -16.87
CA ALA A 93 5.51 -6.17 -16.47
C ALA A 93 5.20 -7.02 -17.69
N VAL A 94 5.66 -8.25 -17.68
CA VAL A 94 5.39 -9.24 -18.74
C VAL A 94 4.63 -10.43 -18.20
N SER A 95 4.06 -11.25 -19.08
CA SER A 95 3.35 -12.47 -18.74
C SER A 95 3.68 -13.52 -19.80
N ASP A 96 3.70 -14.77 -19.38
CA ASP A 96 3.78 -15.93 -20.29
C ASP A 96 2.43 -16.29 -20.95
N ALA A 97 1.40 -15.48 -20.70
CA ALA A 97 0.10 -15.54 -21.38
C ALA A 97 -0.52 -16.95 -21.42
N MET A 98 -0.53 -17.65 -20.28
CA MET A 98 -1.15 -18.98 -20.19
C MET A 98 -2.59 -18.96 -20.70
N THR A 99 -2.88 -19.87 -21.62
CA THR A 99 -4.20 -20.12 -22.21
C THR A 99 -4.80 -21.41 -21.66
N GLU A 100 -5.88 -21.89 -22.29
CA GLU A 100 -6.56 -23.15 -21.93
C GLU A 100 -5.62 -24.34 -21.97
N ASP A 101 -4.71 -24.39 -22.94
CA ASP A 101 -3.71 -25.48 -23.05
C ASP A 101 -2.79 -25.52 -21.82
N GLY A 102 -2.31 -24.36 -21.37
CA GLY A 102 -1.52 -24.25 -20.15
C GLY A 102 -2.32 -24.63 -18.90
N ALA A 103 -3.63 -24.32 -18.87
CA ALA A 103 -4.50 -24.70 -17.76
C ALA A 103 -4.75 -26.23 -17.68
N VAL A 104 -4.66 -26.95 -18.79
CA VAL A 104 -4.89 -28.41 -18.87
C VAL A 104 -3.58 -29.22 -18.74
N PHE A 105 -2.51 -28.75 -19.40
CA PHE A 105 -1.24 -29.50 -19.50
C PHE A 105 -0.12 -28.95 -18.61
N GLY A 106 -0.38 -27.88 -17.86
CA GLY A 106 0.62 -27.18 -17.03
C GLY A 106 1.36 -26.08 -17.79
N GLY A 107 1.78 -25.03 -17.05
CA GLY A 107 2.36 -23.82 -17.61
C GLY A 107 3.87 -23.86 -17.85
N GLN A 108 4.56 -25.01 -17.69
CA GLN A 108 6.03 -25.09 -17.79
C GLN A 108 6.58 -24.56 -19.11
N ASN A 109 5.98 -24.95 -20.24
CA ASN A 109 6.44 -24.53 -21.55
C ASN A 109 6.23 -23.02 -21.76
N ASN A 110 5.07 -22.50 -21.34
CA ASN A 110 4.79 -21.06 -21.39
C ASN A 110 5.83 -20.28 -20.59
N LEU A 111 6.16 -20.75 -19.38
CA LEU A 111 7.15 -20.09 -18.52
C LEU A 111 8.56 -20.11 -19.17
N HIS A 112 8.99 -21.25 -19.72
CA HIS A 112 10.32 -21.36 -20.35
C HIS A 112 10.47 -20.43 -21.56
N GLU A 113 9.52 -20.47 -22.48
CA GLU A 113 9.50 -19.59 -23.65
C GLU A 113 9.37 -18.10 -23.23
N GLY A 114 8.50 -17.81 -22.27
CA GLY A 114 8.31 -16.48 -21.74
C GLY A 114 9.58 -15.90 -21.09
N LEU A 115 10.31 -16.70 -20.32
CA LEU A 115 11.58 -16.28 -19.71
C LEU A 115 12.66 -16.04 -20.74
N GLU A 116 12.80 -16.92 -21.74
CA GLU A 116 13.77 -16.75 -22.85
C GLU A 116 13.49 -15.47 -23.63
N ASN A 117 12.23 -15.23 -24.00
CA ASN A 117 11.80 -14.01 -24.67
C ASN A 117 12.02 -12.76 -23.80
N ALA A 118 11.74 -12.83 -22.50
CA ALA A 118 11.95 -11.74 -21.57
C ALA A 118 13.44 -11.34 -21.47
N VAL A 119 14.33 -12.31 -21.37
CA VAL A 119 15.79 -12.09 -21.35
C VAL A 119 16.25 -11.45 -22.68
N ALA A 120 15.81 -11.99 -23.81
CA ALA A 120 16.23 -11.51 -25.13
C ALA A 120 15.77 -10.08 -25.44
N LEU A 121 14.53 -9.76 -25.12
CA LEU A 121 13.88 -8.48 -25.48
C LEU A 121 14.18 -7.35 -24.48
N TYR A 122 14.10 -7.65 -23.17
CA TYR A 122 14.15 -6.63 -22.13
C TYR A 122 15.50 -6.52 -21.44
N LYS A 123 16.38 -7.52 -21.57
CA LYS A 123 17.73 -7.56 -20.98
C LYS A 123 17.76 -7.15 -19.51
N PRO A 124 16.93 -7.74 -18.65
CA PRO A 124 16.86 -7.39 -17.23
C PRO A 124 18.11 -7.84 -16.48
N LYS A 125 18.39 -7.19 -15.34
CA LYS A 125 19.39 -7.66 -14.36
C LYS A 125 18.85 -8.80 -13.51
N MET A 126 17.52 -8.84 -13.26
CA MET A 126 16.79 -9.82 -12.48
C MET A 126 15.39 -9.99 -13.05
N ILE A 127 14.84 -11.20 -13.00
CA ILE A 127 13.44 -11.46 -13.33
C ILE A 127 12.73 -11.95 -12.07
N ALA A 128 11.73 -11.21 -11.60
CA ALA A 128 10.92 -11.59 -10.44
C ALA A 128 9.63 -12.25 -10.92
N VAL A 129 9.53 -13.56 -10.74
CA VAL A 129 8.40 -14.39 -11.20
C VAL A 129 7.35 -14.49 -10.09
N PHE A 130 6.09 -14.25 -10.41
CA PHE A 130 4.98 -14.48 -9.47
C PHE A 130 3.74 -15.01 -10.19
N THR A 131 2.96 -15.80 -9.46
CA THR A 131 1.81 -16.51 -10.04
C THR A 131 0.55 -15.67 -10.05
N SER A 132 -0.32 -15.88 -11.04
CA SER A 132 -1.74 -15.55 -10.94
C SER A 132 -2.51 -16.69 -10.26
N CYS A 133 -3.85 -16.58 -10.17
CA CYS A 133 -4.64 -17.63 -9.53
C CYS A 133 -4.66 -18.96 -10.30
N MET A 134 -4.54 -18.93 -11.64
CA MET A 134 -4.67 -20.13 -12.47
C MET A 134 -3.55 -21.13 -12.22
N PRO A 135 -2.24 -20.77 -12.27
CA PRO A 135 -1.15 -21.70 -11.96
C PRO A 135 -1.25 -22.30 -10.54
N GLU A 136 -1.72 -21.53 -9.59
CA GLU A 136 -1.91 -21.99 -8.21
C GLU A 136 -3.02 -23.04 -8.08
N VAL A 137 -4.10 -22.90 -8.84
CA VAL A 137 -5.21 -23.87 -8.84
C VAL A 137 -4.83 -25.18 -9.51
N ILE A 138 -4.05 -25.12 -10.60
CA ILE A 138 -3.59 -26.34 -11.31
C ILE A 138 -2.36 -26.98 -10.65
N GLY A 139 -1.70 -26.28 -9.72
CA GLY A 139 -0.57 -26.81 -8.94
C GLY A 139 0.77 -26.78 -9.67
N ASP A 140 1.03 -25.75 -10.48
CA ASP A 140 2.32 -25.54 -11.14
C ASP A 140 3.46 -25.39 -10.13
N ASP A 141 4.55 -26.14 -10.29
CA ASP A 141 5.73 -26.10 -9.44
C ASP A 141 6.79 -25.14 -10.00
N LEU A 142 6.74 -23.88 -9.58
CA LEU A 142 7.73 -22.87 -10.00
C LEU A 142 9.16 -23.24 -9.65
N THR A 143 9.40 -23.96 -8.54
CA THR A 143 10.74 -24.39 -8.15
C THR A 143 11.34 -25.30 -9.20
N ALA A 144 10.58 -26.32 -9.59
CA ALA A 144 10.99 -27.25 -10.62
C ALA A 144 11.11 -26.56 -11.98
N PHE A 145 10.16 -25.70 -12.34
CA PHE A 145 10.12 -25.01 -13.64
C PHE A 145 11.31 -24.07 -13.83
N ILE A 146 11.65 -23.25 -12.85
CA ILE A 146 12.79 -22.30 -12.92
C ILE A 146 14.12 -23.08 -12.93
N LYS A 147 14.24 -24.15 -12.13
CA LYS A 147 15.42 -25.03 -12.17
C LYS A 147 15.61 -25.65 -13.56
N ASN A 148 14.53 -26.14 -14.16
CA ASN A 148 14.55 -26.71 -15.51
C ASN A 148 14.86 -25.63 -16.57
N ALA A 149 14.30 -24.44 -16.47
CA ALA A 149 14.61 -23.32 -17.36
C ALA A 149 16.12 -22.98 -17.35
N ARG A 150 16.73 -22.93 -16.17
CA ARG A 150 18.19 -22.73 -16.04
C ARG A 150 19.00 -23.85 -16.67
N SER A 151 18.63 -25.11 -16.42
CA SER A 151 19.35 -26.28 -16.93
C SER A 151 19.30 -26.38 -18.45
N LYS A 152 18.19 -25.94 -19.05
CA LYS A 152 17.98 -25.92 -20.53
C LYS A 152 18.55 -24.67 -21.19
N GLY A 153 19.02 -23.66 -20.43
CA GLY A 153 19.63 -22.46 -20.97
C GLY A 153 18.63 -21.34 -21.37
N HIS A 154 17.35 -21.46 -20.99
CA HIS A 154 16.35 -20.40 -21.23
C HIS A 154 16.63 -19.13 -20.42
N VAL A 155 17.41 -19.25 -19.35
CA VAL A 155 17.84 -18.13 -18.49
C VAL A 155 19.34 -18.22 -18.26
N PRO A 156 20.10 -17.10 -18.29
CA PRO A 156 21.53 -17.08 -17.94
C PRO A 156 21.77 -17.68 -16.54
N LYS A 157 22.87 -18.43 -16.40
CA LYS A 157 23.19 -19.14 -15.14
C LYS A 157 23.28 -18.21 -13.92
N ASP A 158 23.86 -17.03 -14.11
CA ASP A 158 24.13 -16.06 -13.05
C ASP A 158 23.00 -15.04 -12.85
N MET A 159 21.94 -15.06 -13.67
CA MET A 159 20.82 -14.15 -13.53
C MET A 159 19.94 -14.56 -12.34
N PRO A 160 19.67 -13.66 -11.39
CA PRO A 160 18.71 -13.94 -10.31
C PRO A 160 17.28 -14.10 -10.86
N VAL A 161 16.60 -15.14 -10.45
CA VAL A 161 15.17 -15.38 -10.78
C VAL A 161 14.43 -15.77 -9.50
N PRO A 162 14.24 -14.80 -8.57
CA PRO A 162 13.38 -15.03 -7.42
C PRO A 162 11.94 -15.26 -7.85
N PHE A 163 11.20 -16.07 -7.08
CA PHE A 163 9.81 -16.35 -7.38
C PHE A 163 8.94 -16.41 -6.13
N ALA A 164 7.67 -16.08 -6.27
CA ALA A 164 6.69 -16.14 -5.21
C ALA A 164 5.35 -16.70 -5.70
N ASN A 165 4.79 -17.61 -4.92
CA ASN A 165 3.42 -18.05 -5.08
C ASN A 165 2.48 -16.99 -4.51
N THR A 166 1.57 -16.48 -5.34
CA THR A 166 0.71 -15.33 -5.00
C THR A 166 -0.77 -15.58 -5.29
N PRO A 167 -1.39 -16.63 -4.68
CA PRO A 167 -2.80 -16.96 -4.88
C PRO A 167 -3.72 -15.89 -4.28
N SER A 168 -4.46 -15.17 -5.12
CA SER A 168 -5.31 -14.06 -4.66
C SER A 168 -6.52 -14.48 -3.84
N PHE A 169 -6.91 -15.74 -3.89
CA PHE A 169 -7.95 -16.30 -3.03
C PHE A 169 -7.51 -16.47 -1.56
N ASN A 170 -6.21 -16.38 -1.25
CA ASN A 170 -5.64 -16.58 0.08
C ASN A 170 -4.78 -15.37 0.54
N GLY A 171 -5.19 -14.16 0.24
CA GLY A 171 -4.44 -12.97 0.68
C GLY A 171 -4.75 -11.73 -0.13
N THR A 172 -4.01 -10.68 0.15
CA THR A 172 -4.11 -9.39 -0.52
C THR A 172 -2.74 -8.98 -1.07
N HIS A 173 -2.66 -7.84 -1.75
CA HIS A 173 -1.41 -7.28 -2.26
C HIS A 173 -0.29 -7.19 -1.19
N ILE A 174 -0.63 -6.94 0.07
CA ILE A 174 0.33 -6.91 1.19
C ILE A 174 1.07 -8.25 1.33
N HIS A 175 0.32 -9.37 1.27
CA HIS A 175 0.91 -10.71 1.39
C HIS A 175 1.80 -11.05 0.19
N GLY A 176 1.41 -10.61 -1.01
CA GLY A 176 2.21 -10.78 -2.22
C GLY A 176 3.50 -9.96 -2.18
N TYR A 177 3.43 -8.73 -1.65
CA TYR A 177 4.59 -7.89 -1.41
C TYR A 177 5.60 -8.59 -0.48
N ASP A 178 5.14 -9.06 0.69
CA ASP A 178 5.98 -9.75 1.68
C ASP A 178 6.64 -11.01 1.09
N SER A 179 5.85 -11.83 0.38
CA SER A 179 6.35 -13.08 -0.21
C SER A 179 7.40 -12.82 -1.30
N MET A 180 7.21 -11.81 -2.15
CA MET A 180 8.16 -11.46 -3.20
C MET A 180 9.41 -10.80 -2.62
N LEU A 181 9.27 -9.87 -1.68
CA LEU A 181 10.40 -9.24 -1.01
C LEU A 181 11.29 -10.29 -0.33
N LEU A 182 10.68 -11.22 0.39
CA LEU A 182 11.40 -12.34 1.01
C LEU A 182 12.17 -13.16 -0.03
N SER A 183 11.52 -13.55 -1.11
CA SER A 183 12.15 -14.36 -2.16
C SER A 183 13.32 -13.62 -2.83
N ILE A 184 13.18 -12.32 -3.10
CA ILE A 184 14.26 -11.51 -3.67
C ILE A 184 15.45 -11.45 -2.70
N LEU A 185 15.21 -11.17 -1.43
CA LEU A 185 16.28 -11.07 -0.44
C LEU A 185 16.97 -12.42 -0.22
N GLN A 186 16.21 -13.52 -0.13
CA GLN A 186 16.79 -14.87 -0.02
C GLN A 186 17.70 -15.18 -1.21
N ASN A 187 17.24 -14.87 -2.43
CA ASN A 187 18.00 -15.16 -3.64
C ASN A 187 19.28 -14.30 -3.76
N LEU A 188 19.19 -13.01 -3.42
CA LEU A 188 20.32 -12.08 -3.57
C LEU A 188 21.37 -12.22 -2.45
N THR A 189 20.96 -12.62 -1.24
CA THR A 189 21.86 -12.69 -0.08
C THR A 189 22.42 -14.08 0.20
N GLU A 190 22.03 -15.09 -0.57
CA GLU A 190 22.54 -16.46 -0.43
C GLU A 190 24.08 -16.48 -0.52
N GLY A 191 24.73 -16.98 0.54
CA GLY A 191 26.19 -17.07 0.63
C GLY A 191 26.93 -15.70 0.70
N LYS A 192 26.22 -14.58 0.93
CA LYS A 192 26.82 -13.24 1.01
C LYS A 192 27.13 -12.77 2.43
N GLN A 193 26.70 -13.51 3.44
CA GLN A 193 27.07 -13.19 4.82
C GLN A 193 28.57 -13.45 5.05
N VAL A 194 29.25 -12.44 5.59
CA VAL A 194 30.69 -12.53 5.91
C VAL A 194 30.86 -12.28 7.39
N GLU A 195 31.47 -13.23 8.10
CA GLU A 195 31.71 -13.12 9.53
C GLU A 195 32.58 -11.88 9.84
N GLY A 196 32.16 -11.08 10.83
CA GLY A 196 32.84 -9.85 11.23
C GLY A 196 32.68 -8.66 10.29
N ARG A 197 32.02 -8.81 9.12
CA ARG A 197 31.73 -7.69 8.21
C ARG A 197 30.54 -6.90 8.69
N CYS A 198 30.69 -5.58 8.74
CA CYS A 198 29.59 -4.65 8.96
C CYS A 198 29.70 -3.48 7.97
N THR A 199 28.69 -3.28 7.14
CA THR A 199 28.68 -2.19 6.14
C THR A 199 28.49 -0.81 6.77
N GLY A 200 28.09 -0.75 8.05
CA GLY A 200 27.71 0.49 8.71
C GLY A 200 26.35 1.08 8.24
N LYS A 201 25.68 0.46 7.26
CA LYS A 201 24.41 0.93 6.70
C LYS A 201 23.22 0.52 7.56
N LEU A 202 22.17 1.35 7.52
CA LEU A 202 20.82 0.99 7.94
C LEU A 202 20.10 0.38 6.74
N ASN A 203 19.56 -0.82 6.88
CA ASN A 203 18.57 -1.35 5.94
C ASN A 203 17.19 -0.87 6.39
N LEU A 204 16.44 -0.26 5.49
CA LEU A 204 15.08 0.21 5.75
C LEU A 204 14.09 -0.53 4.86
N ILE A 205 13.04 -1.05 5.46
CA ILE A 205 11.89 -1.64 4.79
C ILE A 205 10.68 -0.74 5.10
N ALA A 206 10.22 0.01 4.09
CA ALA A 206 9.09 0.91 4.26
C ALA A 206 7.74 0.18 4.46
N GLY A 207 7.69 -1.10 4.09
CA GLY A 207 6.44 -1.87 3.99
C GLY A 207 5.84 -1.82 2.59
N CYS A 208 4.60 -2.26 2.44
CA CYS A 208 3.86 -2.18 1.18
C CYS A 208 3.33 -0.76 0.98
N ASP A 209 4.24 0.18 0.81
CA ASP A 209 3.92 1.60 0.62
C ASP A 209 3.91 1.98 -0.86
N PHE A 210 2.85 2.67 -1.29
CA PHE A 210 2.65 3.13 -2.66
C PHE A 210 2.91 4.63 -2.84
N ASN A 211 3.62 5.26 -1.91
CA ASN A 211 3.91 6.69 -1.99
C ASN A 211 5.41 6.94 -2.20
N THR A 212 5.78 7.35 -3.41
CA THR A 212 7.18 7.63 -3.78
C THR A 212 7.82 8.73 -2.92
N ALA A 213 7.03 9.71 -2.47
CA ALA A 213 7.54 10.79 -1.63
C ALA A 213 7.88 10.30 -0.20
N ASP A 214 7.20 9.29 0.33
CA ASP A 214 7.53 8.72 1.63
C ASP A 214 8.94 8.09 1.60
N TYR A 215 9.30 7.38 0.52
CA TYR A 215 10.65 6.87 0.32
C TYR A 215 11.72 7.97 0.25
N ARG A 216 11.41 9.08 -0.44
CA ARG A 216 12.30 10.25 -0.49
C ARG A 216 12.46 10.90 0.88
N GLU A 217 11.39 10.97 1.64
CA GLU A 217 11.42 11.53 2.99
C GLU A 217 12.28 10.67 3.94
N TYR A 218 12.17 9.34 3.88
CA TYR A 218 13.09 8.46 4.61
C TYR A 218 14.55 8.72 4.25
N LYS A 219 14.86 8.80 2.96
CA LYS A 219 16.22 9.10 2.47
C LYS A 219 16.70 10.46 2.97
N ARG A 220 15.84 11.48 2.95
CA ARG A 220 16.16 12.81 3.43
C ARG A 220 16.48 12.81 4.92
N ILE A 221 15.62 12.21 5.74
CA ILE A 221 15.82 12.12 7.19
C ILE A 221 17.14 11.40 7.51
N MET A 222 17.43 10.28 6.87
CA MET A 222 18.67 9.55 7.10
C MET A 222 19.90 10.33 6.64
N LYS A 223 19.79 11.11 5.56
CA LYS A 223 20.85 12.02 5.10
C LYS A 223 21.13 13.11 6.12
N GLU A 224 20.12 13.72 6.74
CA GLU A 224 20.28 14.70 7.82
C GLU A 224 21.06 14.09 9.01
N PHE A 225 20.77 12.86 9.36
CA PHE A 225 21.55 12.14 10.37
C PHE A 225 22.98 11.78 9.92
N GLY A 226 23.28 11.85 8.62
CA GLY A 226 24.51 11.30 8.07
C GLY A 226 24.60 9.77 8.30
N VAL A 227 23.47 9.07 8.19
CA VAL A 227 23.36 7.62 8.30
C VAL A 227 23.33 7.02 6.89
N PRO A 228 24.30 6.15 6.53
CA PRO A 228 24.25 5.44 5.27
C PRO A 228 23.05 4.51 5.24
N LEU A 229 22.28 4.57 4.13
CA LEU A 229 21.00 3.90 4.01
C LEU A 229 20.94 2.97 2.79
N THR A 230 20.41 1.77 2.97
CA THR A 230 19.89 0.91 1.92
C THR A 230 18.38 0.76 2.13
N VAL A 231 17.56 1.31 1.24
CA VAL A 231 16.12 1.08 1.26
C VAL A 231 15.84 -0.22 0.49
N LEU A 232 15.29 -1.22 1.15
CA LEU A 232 14.94 -2.49 0.52
C LEU A 232 13.56 -2.38 -0.14
N ALA A 233 13.55 -2.60 -1.47
CA ALA A 233 12.43 -2.34 -2.38
C ALA A 233 12.11 -0.84 -2.53
N ASP A 234 13.08 -0.06 -2.98
CA ASP A 234 12.96 1.39 -3.19
C ASP A 234 12.22 1.73 -4.49
N ILE A 235 10.99 2.19 -4.39
CA ILE A 235 10.18 2.58 -5.54
C ILE A 235 10.22 4.08 -5.88
N SER A 236 11.00 4.88 -5.15
CA SER A 236 10.96 6.34 -5.26
C SER A 236 11.17 6.86 -6.68
N ASP A 237 12.12 6.28 -7.41
CA ASP A 237 12.42 6.68 -8.78
C ASP A 237 11.87 5.70 -9.82
N SER A 238 11.45 4.49 -9.42
CA SER A 238 10.83 3.52 -10.32
C SER A 238 9.48 4.02 -10.87
N PHE A 239 8.75 4.80 -10.07
CA PHE A 239 7.44 5.36 -10.42
C PHE A 239 7.37 6.89 -10.38
N ASP A 240 8.50 7.58 -10.24
CA ASP A 240 8.55 9.04 -10.22
C ASP A 240 9.96 9.55 -10.56
N SER A 241 10.53 9.02 -11.65
CA SER A 241 11.84 9.49 -12.13
C SER A 241 11.74 10.86 -12.79
N PRO A 242 12.81 11.68 -12.74
CA PRO A 242 12.86 12.97 -13.41
C PRO A 242 12.63 12.83 -14.92
N CYS A 243 11.75 13.69 -15.49
CA CYS A 243 11.56 13.76 -16.93
C CYS A 243 12.76 14.46 -17.59
N ASN A 244 13.60 13.68 -18.25
CA ASN A 244 14.80 14.14 -18.95
C ASN A 244 14.73 13.96 -20.48
N GLY A 245 13.53 13.66 -21.00
CA GLY A 245 13.31 13.40 -22.43
C GLY A 245 13.61 11.97 -22.88
N THR A 246 14.08 11.09 -21.98
CA THR A 246 14.30 9.67 -22.27
C THR A 246 13.44 8.82 -21.31
N TYR A 247 12.93 7.70 -21.83
CA TYR A 247 12.21 6.72 -21.03
C TYR A 247 13.08 5.50 -20.79
N SER A 248 13.16 5.07 -19.53
CA SER A 248 13.78 3.80 -19.15
C SER A 248 12.78 2.93 -18.44
N ILE A 249 12.65 1.68 -18.85
CA ILE A 249 11.80 0.68 -18.16
C ILE A 249 12.38 0.27 -16.81
N TYR A 250 13.65 0.57 -16.55
CA TYR A 250 14.40 0.23 -15.34
C TYR A 250 14.89 1.48 -14.61
N ALA A 251 14.03 2.46 -14.43
CA ALA A 251 14.37 3.62 -13.62
C ALA A 251 14.37 3.27 -12.14
N GLY A 252 15.35 3.77 -11.40
CA GLY A 252 15.41 3.62 -9.93
C GLY A 252 15.64 2.20 -9.43
N GLY A 253 15.10 1.93 -8.25
CA GLY A 253 15.25 0.66 -7.55
C GLY A 253 16.49 0.56 -6.68
N THR A 254 16.44 -0.29 -5.67
CA THR A 254 17.59 -0.64 -4.82
C THR A 254 18.66 -1.31 -5.68
N PRO A 255 19.93 -0.83 -5.70
CA PRO A 255 21.01 -1.52 -6.39
C PRO A 255 21.13 -2.98 -5.93
N LEU A 256 21.23 -3.93 -6.88
CA LEU A 256 21.29 -5.36 -6.54
C LEU A 256 22.48 -5.71 -5.65
N GLU A 257 23.59 -5.00 -5.82
CA GLU A 257 24.79 -5.15 -4.96
C GLU A 257 24.50 -4.71 -3.53
N ASP A 258 23.82 -3.57 -3.34
CA ASP A 258 23.43 -3.08 -2.01
C ASP A 258 22.40 -4.00 -1.34
N ALA A 259 21.47 -4.54 -2.11
CA ALA A 259 20.51 -5.53 -1.64
C ALA A 259 21.21 -6.84 -1.22
N SER A 260 22.18 -7.31 -2.01
CA SER A 260 22.99 -8.50 -1.69
C SER A 260 23.83 -8.30 -0.42
N ASP A 261 24.41 -7.12 -0.22
CA ASP A 261 25.26 -6.81 0.93
C ASP A 261 24.45 -6.37 2.17
N SER A 262 23.13 -6.24 2.02
CA SER A 262 22.23 -5.84 3.12
C SER A 262 22.28 -6.80 4.32
N ILE A 263 22.60 -8.08 4.07
CA ILE A 263 22.76 -9.11 5.12
C ILE A 263 23.87 -8.76 6.12
N ASN A 264 24.86 -7.96 5.71
CA ASN A 264 25.98 -7.47 6.52
C ASN A 264 25.72 -6.05 7.10
N GLY A 265 24.45 -5.59 7.09
CA GLY A 265 24.06 -4.28 7.58
C GLY A 265 24.28 -4.09 9.08
N LYS A 266 24.48 -2.85 9.53
CA LYS A 266 24.58 -2.51 10.96
C LYS A 266 23.25 -2.73 11.69
N ALA A 267 22.17 -2.41 11.03
CA ALA A 267 20.82 -2.61 11.55
C ALA A 267 19.81 -2.76 10.40
N THR A 268 18.71 -3.44 10.66
CA THR A 268 17.54 -3.49 9.77
C THR A 268 16.30 -3.00 10.51
N MET A 269 15.61 -2.03 9.92
CA MET A 269 14.40 -1.44 10.46
C MET A 269 13.24 -1.65 9.48
N THR A 270 12.13 -2.24 9.93
CA THR A 270 10.86 -2.24 9.20
C THR A 270 9.90 -1.22 9.79
N LEU A 271 9.24 -0.48 8.91
CA LEU A 271 8.20 0.52 9.21
C LEU A 271 6.81 0.07 8.73
N GLY A 272 6.72 -1.16 8.24
CA GLY A 272 5.49 -1.83 7.83
C GLY A 272 5.36 -3.21 8.48
N PRO A 273 5.15 -3.30 9.82
CA PRO A 273 5.15 -4.56 10.56
C PRO A 273 4.03 -5.52 10.16
N TYR A 274 2.97 -5.02 9.56
CA TYR A 274 1.87 -5.83 9.04
C TYR A 274 2.09 -6.24 7.58
N ALA A 275 2.85 -5.44 6.84
CA ALA A 275 3.14 -5.70 5.43
C ALA A 275 4.34 -6.63 5.23
N THR A 276 5.21 -6.83 6.23
CA THR A 276 6.46 -7.58 6.05
C THR A 276 6.77 -8.59 7.16
N PRO A 277 5.76 -9.30 7.73
CA PRO A 277 6.00 -10.19 8.88
C PRO A 277 6.88 -11.39 8.53
N LYS A 278 6.75 -12.00 7.35
CA LYS A 278 7.56 -13.14 6.91
C LYS A 278 8.99 -12.71 6.63
N THR A 279 9.14 -11.63 5.84
CA THR A 279 10.46 -11.08 5.49
C THR A 279 11.23 -10.66 6.73
N PHE A 280 10.60 -9.91 7.63
CA PHE A 280 11.27 -9.44 8.84
C PHE A 280 11.56 -10.58 9.84
N GLY A 281 10.70 -11.60 9.90
CA GLY A 281 10.97 -12.83 10.65
C GLY A 281 12.23 -13.52 10.14
N TRP A 282 12.32 -13.76 8.82
CA TRP A 282 13.49 -14.37 8.21
C TRP A 282 14.77 -13.51 8.37
N ILE A 283 14.66 -12.18 8.26
CA ILE A 283 15.79 -11.27 8.49
C ILE A 283 16.36 -11.42 9.90
N LYS A 284 15.51 -11.55 10.92
CA LYS A 284 15.95 -11.74 12.31
C LYS A 284 16.83 -12.97 12.50
N ASP A 285 16.55 -14.01 11.72
CA ASP A 285 17.26 -15.29 11.83
C ASP A 285 18.52 -15.35 10.97
N ASN A 286 18.62 -14.49 9.94
CA ASN A 286 19.66 -14.61 8.91
C ASN A 286 20.58 -13.40 8.76
N TYR A 287 20.13 -12.18 9.14
CA TYR A 287 20.93 -10.97 8.99
C TYR A 287 21.77 -10.67 10.24
N ALA A 288 22.92 -10.10 10.01
CA ALA A 288 23.71 -9.51 11.08
C ALA A 288 23.08 -8.21 11.62
N GLY A 289 23.57 -7.73 12.74
CA GLY A 289 23.21 -6.43 13.30
C GLY A 289 21.94 -6.43 14.15
N LYS A 290 21.39 -5.24 14.38
CA LYS A 290 20.20 -5.03 15.21
C LYS A 290 18.93 -5.02 14.33
N HIS A 291 17.84 -5.57 14.84
CA HIS A 291 16.57 -5.63 14.13
C HIS A 291 15.51 -4.85 14.90
N VAL A 292 14.84 -3.92 14.22
CA VAL A 292 13.84 -3.01 14.81
C VAL A 292 12.57 -3.03 13.95
N SER A 293 11.43 -3.14 14.62
CA SER A 293 10.12 -3.03 13.98
C SER A 293 9.34 -1.92 14.64
N LEU A 294 8.98 -0.91 13.87
CA LEU A 294 8.19 0.24 14.30
C LEU A 294 7.00 0.42 13.35
N PRO A 295 5.90 1.02 13.80
CA PRO A 295 4.83 1.43 12.91
C PRO A 295 5.30 2.52 11.94
N MET A 296 4.57 2.70 10.85
CA MET A 296 4.78 3.77 9.89
C MET A 296 4.79 5.13 10.60
N PRO A 297 5.80 6.00 10.38
CA PRO A 297 5.98 7.22 11.15
C PRO A 297 5.03 8.35 10.71
N MET A 298 3.74 8.14 10.89
CA MET A 298 2.69 9.14 10.70
C MET A 298 2.34 9.80 12.04
N GLY A 299 2.17 11.12 12.04
CA GLY A 299 2.02 11.89 13.27
C GLY A 299 3.36 12.23 13.93
N ILE A 300 3.32 12.96 15.03
CA ILE A 300 4.51 13.38 15.78
C ILE A 300 5.09 12.20 16.57
N GLU A 301 4.27 11.50 17.33
CA GLU A 301 4.73 10.42 18.23
C GLU A 301 5.47 9.30 17.47
N LYS A 302 4.91 8.82 16.36
CA LYS A 302 5.51 7.74 15.57
C LYS A 302 6.76 8.21 14.82
N THR A 303 6.79 9.48 14.40
CA THR A 303 7.99 10.10 13.80
C THR A 303 9.10 10.25 14.85
N ASP A 304 8.78 10.75 16.05
CA ASP A 304 9.71 10.83 17.16
C ASP A 304 10.30 9.45 17.50
N ALA A 305 9.46 8.42 17.57
CA ALA A 305 9.90 7.05 17.86
C ALA A 305 10.91 6.53 16.83
N MET A 306 10.68 6.76 15.54
CA MET A 306 11.62 6.39 14.48
C MET A 306 12.94 7.19 14.60
N ILE A 307 12.87 8.51 14.75
CA ILE A 307 14.04 9.40 14.85
C ILE A 307 14.91 9.04 16.06
N MET A 308 14.30 8.87 17.22
CA MET A 308 15.01 8.47 18.45
C MET A 308 15.64 7.09 18.32
N LYS A 309 14.96 6.15 17.64
CA LYS A 309 15.54 4.81 17.41
C LYS A 309 16.74 4.86 16.46
N VAL A 310 16.72 5.69 15.43
CA VAL A 310 17.88 5.90 14.55
C VAL A 310 19.06 6.52 15.33
N ALA A 311 18.77 7.55 16.17
CA ALA A 311 19.78 8.17 17.04
C ALA A 311 20.44 7.14 17.96
N GLU A 312 19.65 6.27 18.60
CA GLU A 312 20.14 5.17 19.45
C GLU A 312 21.01 4.15 18.68
N LEU A 313 20.51 3.67 17.53
CA LEU A 313 21.19 2.64 16.73
C LEU A 313 22.57 3.10 16.21
N PHE A 314 22.69 4.38 15.89
CA PHE A 314 23.90 4.96 15.31
C PHE A 314 24.72 5.78 16.30
N CYS A 315 24.29 5.87 17.57
CA CYS A 315 24.94 6.67 18.62
C CYS A 315 25.15 8.12 18.14
N LYS A 316 24.13 8.72 17.55
CA LYS A 316 24.14 10.09 17.03
C LYS A 316 23.11 10.95 17.76
N GLU A 317 23.42 12.24 17.90
CA GLU A 317 22.41 13.20 18.34
C GLU A 317 21.42 13.49 17.22
N VAL A 318 20.18 13.81 17.60
CA VAL A 318 19.15 14.25 16.64
C VAL A 318 19.61 15.60 16.05
N PRO A 319 19.72 15.71 14.72
CA PRO A 319 20.08 16.96 14.05
C PRO A 319 19.18 18.12 14.41
N GLN A 320 19.75 19.33 14.50
CA GLN A 320 18.96 20.54 14.82
C GLN A 320 17.88 20.80 13.75
N SER A 321 18.19 20.53 12.47
CA SER A 321 17.21 20.65 11.37
C SER A 321 15.93 19.84 11.62
N LEU A 322 16.04 18.60 12.12
CA LEU A 322 14.89 17.75 12.45
C LEU A 322 14.15 18.21 13.71
N LYS A 323 14.87 18.76 14.70
CA LYS A 323 14.24 19.38 15.89
C LYS A 323 13.41 20.60 15.48
N ASP A 324 13.93 21.43 14.57
CA ASP A 324 13.25 22.60 14.05
C ASP A 324 12.03 22.22 13.19
N GLU A 325 12.13 21.14 12.39
CA GLU A 325 11.00 20.60 11.64
C GLU A 325 9.89 20.10 12.56
N ARG A 326 10.28 19.37 13.62
CA ARG A 326 9.32 18.94 14.65
C ARG A 326 8.58 20.13 15.26
N GLY A 327 9.33 21.21 15.60
CA GLY A 327 8.73 22.44 16.12
C GLY A 327 7.70 23.04 15.18
N ARG A 328 8.03 23.14 13.88
CA ARG A 328 7.11 23.65 12.85
C ARG A 328 5.88 22.75 12.66
N ALA A 329 6.05 21.42 12.73
CA ALA A 329 4.93 20.50 12.62
C ALA A 329 3.97 20.59 13.81
N VAL A 330 4.49 20.74 15.04
CA VAL A 330 3.68 20.95 16.25
C VAL A 330 2.95 22.30 16.17
N ASP A 331 3.60 23.35 15.69
CA ASP A 331 3.00 24.67 15.48
C ASP A 331 1.83 24.59 14.49
N ALA A 332 2.05 23.95 13.32
CA ALA A 332 1.00 23.72 12.32
C ALA A 332 -0.18 22.89 12.86
N MET A 333 0.08 21.90 13.72
CA MET A 333 -0.98 21.14 14.39
C MET A 333 -1.76 22.01 15.37
N THR A 334 -1.08 22.89 16.09
CA THR A 334 -1.70 23.82 17.05
C THR A 334 -2.64 24.79 16.34
N ASP A 335 -2.19 25.39 15.24
CA ASP A 335 -3.00 26.30 14.42
C ASP A 335 -4.24 25.61 13.83
N ALA A 336 -4.09 24.35 13.45
CA ALA A 336 -5.13 23.54 12.82
C ALA A 336 -6.11 22.91 13.81
N GLN A 337 -5.78 22.84 15.10
CA GLN A 337 -6.54 22.08 16.09
C GLN A 337 -8.01 22.48 16.14
N GLN A 338 -8.32 23.77 16.06
CA GLN A 338 -9.70 24.28 16.09
C GLN A 338 -10.60 23.73 14.97
N TYR A 339 -10.01 23.26 13.84
CA TYR A 339 -10.75 22.72 12.70
C TYR A 339 -10.90 21.21 12.76
N MET A 340 -10.02 20.51 13.49
CA MET A 340 -10.01 19.05 13.57
C MET A 340 -10.55 18.51 14.90
N HIS A 341 -10.41 19.28 15.99
CA HIS A 341 -10.83 18.84 17.32
C HIS A 341 -12.31 18.43 17.36
N GLY A 342 -12.57 17.21 17.86
CA GLY A 342 -13.91 16.66 17.99
C GLY A 342 -14.54 16.15 16.69
N LYS A 343 -13.88 16.30 15.53
CA LYS A 343 -14.36 15.79 14.25
C LYS A 343 -14.31 14.27 14.22
N LYS A 344 -15.36 13.65 13.67
CA LYS A 344 -15.49 12.21 13.50
C LYS A 344 -15.02 11.80 12.11
N PHE A 345 -14.15 10.83 12.04
CA PHE A 345 -13.65 10.27 10.78
C PHE A 345 -14.02 8.81 10.61
N ALA A 346 -14.44 8.42 9.41
CA ALA A 346 -14.42 7.05 8.95
C ALA A 346 -13.08 6.76 8.27
N VAL A 347 -12.35 5.74 8.74
CA VAL A 347 -11.02 5.41 8.27
C VAL A 347 -11.00 3.99 7.73
N TYR A 348 -10.47 3.81 6.52
CA TYR A 348 -10.34 2.48 5.94
C TYR A 348 -9.05 2.35 5.13
N GLY A 349 -8.55 1.12 5.00
CA GLY A 349 -7.34 0.82 4.25
C GLY A 349 -6.54 -0.35 4.79
N ASP A 350 -5.27 -0.36 4.41
CA ASP A 350 -4.32 -1.39 4.82
C ASP A 350 -3.87 -1.24 6.28
N PRO A 351 -3.48 -2.32 6.94
CA PRO A 351 -3.16 -2.33 8.37
C PRO A 351 -2.17 -1.27 8.83
N ASP A 352 -1.02 -1.12 8.15
CA ASP A 352 0.03 -0.18 8.55
C ASP A 352 -0.45 1.28 8.41
N TYR A 353 -1.23 1.58 7.36
CA TYR A 353 -1.85 2.89 7.18
C TYR A 353 -2.90 3.18 8.25
N LEU A 354 -3.72 2.18 8.62
CA LEU A 354 -4.73 2.37 9.66
C LEU A 354 -4.11 2.73 11.00
N VAL A 355 -3.04 2.05 11.41
CA VAL A 355 -2.31 2.40 12.65
C VAL A 355 -1.80 3.86 12.58
N GLY A 356 -1.24 4.25 11.43
CA GLY A 356 -0.75 5.61 11.22
C GLY A 356 -1.86 6.67 11.28
N TYR A 357 -2.95 6.47 10.53
CA TYR A 357 -4.06 7.44 10.49
C TYR A 357 -4.78 7.56 11.83
N VAL A 358 -5.02 6.44 12.51
CA VAL A 358 -5.66 6.45 13.83
C VAL A 358 -4.80 7.20 14.83
N SER A 359 -3.49 6.93 14.88
CA SER A 359 -2.57 7.65 15.75
C SER A 359 -2.57 9.16 15.47
N PHE A 360 -2.42 9.55 14.20
CA PHE A 360 -2.43 10.96 13.77
C PHE A 360 -3.74 11.67 14.13
N LEU A 361 -4.90 11.06 13.91
CA LEU A 361 -6.19 11.67 14.25
C LEU A 361 -6.35 11.87 15.77
N LEU A 362 -5.93 10.89 16.57
CA LEU A 362 -5.96 11.01 18.03
C LEU A 362 -5.04 12.13 18.54
N GLU A 363 -3.84 12.30 17.94
CA GLU A 363 -2.93 13.42 18.25
C GLU A 363 -3.57 14.79 17.94
N MET A 364 -4.40 14.87 16.88
CA MET A 364 -5.11 16.08 16.49
C MET A 364 -6.38 16.37 17.32
N GLY A 365 -6.73 15.47 18.26
CA GLY A 365 -7.97 15.59 19.02
C GLY A 365 -9.22 15.25 18.22
N ALA A 366 -9.07 14.53 17.12
CA ALA A 366 -10.17 14.01 16.30
C ALA A 366 -10.52 12.57 16.68
N HIS A 367 -11.72 12.13 16.30
CA HIS A 367 -12.21 10.78 16.57
C HIS A 367 -12.07 9.90 15.33
N PRO A 368 -11.21 8.87 15.29
CA PRO A 368 -11.24 7.83 14.27
C PRO A 368 -12.45 6.91 14.53
N TYR A 369 -13.64 7.43 14.26
CA TYR A 369 -14.91 6.97 14.80
C TYR A 369 -15.34 5.59 14.28
N GLN A 370 -15.10 5.35 12.98
CA GLN A 370 -15.38 4.08 12.31
C GLN A 370 -14.12 3.62 11.58
N ILE A 371 -13.48 2.56 12.05
CA ILE A 371 -12.24 2.02 11.49
C ILE A 371 -12.57 0.71 10.79
N VAL A 372 -12.35 0.62 9.48
CA VAL A 372 -12.66 -0.56 8.66
C VAL A 372 -11.41 -1.11 8.02
N CYS A 373 -11.15 -2.40 8.21
CA CYS A 373 -10.10 -3.15 7.53
C CYS A 373 -10.69 -4.38 6.84
N SER A 374 -10.45 -4.51 5.53
CA SER A 374 -10.98 -5.65 4.75
C SER A 374 -10.30 -6.98 5.09
N ARG A 375 -9.04 -6.94 5.50
CA ARG A 375 -8.25 -8.10 5.91
C ARG A 375 -7.46 -7.77 7.18
N GLY A 376 -8.20 -7.66 8.29
CA GLY A 376 -7.61 -7.39 9.60
C GLY A 376 -7.25 -8.68 10.35
N SER A 377 -6.23 -8.58 11.20
CA SER A 377 -5.81 -9.61 12.14
C SER A 377 -6.21 -9.26 13.57
N LYS A 378 -6.31 -10.25 14.45
CA LYS A 378 -6.50 -10.01 15.90
C LYS A 378 -5.39 -9.15 16.51
N LYS A 379 -4.16 -9.23 15.98
CA LYS A 379 -3.04 -8.39 16.41
C LYS A 379 -3.30 -6.93 16.08
N LEU A 380 -3.74 -6.63 14.85
CA LEU A 380 -4.11 -5.28 14.43
C LEU A 380 -5.26 -4.72 15.26
N GLU A 381 -6.32 -5.52 15.44
CA GLU A 381 -7.48 -5.12 16.25
C GLU A 381 -7.07 -4.72 17.67
N LYS A 382 -6.22 -5.54 18.31
CA LYS A 382 -5.68 -5.25 19.65
C LYS A 382 -4.81 -3.98 19.67
N GLU A 383 -3.99 -3.76 18.67
CA GLU A 383 -3.15 -2.55 18.59
C GLU A 383 -4.00 -1.29 18.40
N LEU A 384 -4.96 -1.32 17.47
CA LEU A 384 -5.89 -0.22 17.27
C LEU A 384 -6.73 0.06 18.53
N GLN A 385 -7.23 -1.00 19.20
CA GLN A 385 -7.95 -0.84 20.44
C GLN A 385 -7.07 -0.20 21.53
N GLY A 386 -5.80 -0.59 21.62
CA GLY A 386 -4.84 0.02 22.55
C GLY A 386 -4.61 1.51 22.28
N LEU A 387 -4.57 1.93 21.01
CA LEU A 387 -4.50 3.35 20.65
C LEU A 387 -5.77 4.11 21.08
N LEU A 388 -6.94 3.53 20.85
CA LEU A 388 -8.22 4.13 21.24
C LEU A 388 -8.35 4.26 22.75
N ASP A 389 -8.01 3.20 23.48
CA ASP A 389 -8.09 3.18 24.96
C ASP A 389 -7.08 4.16 25.60
N GLY A 390 -5.95 4.41 24.94
CA GLY A 390 -4.92 5.36 25.36
C GLY A 390 -5.29 6.84 25.18
N SER A 391 -6.42 7.16 24.54
CA SER A 391 -6.81 8.53 24.22
C SER A 391 -8.27 8.83 24.60
N MET A 392 -8.52 10.00 25.15
CA MET A 392 -9.89 10.47 25.41
C MET A 392 -10.73 10.58 24.12
N TYR A 393 -10.10 10.78 22.98
CA TYR A 393 -10.73 10.88 21.64
C TYR A 393 -11.04 9.51 21.03
N GLY A 394 -10.54 8.43 21.60
CA GLY A 394 -10.89 7.06 21.21
C GLY A 394 -12.24 6.58 21.76
N LYS A 395 -12.82 7.32 22.72
CA LYS A 395 -14.08 6.92 23.33
C LYS A 395 -15.24 6.92 22.33
N GLY A 396 -15.93 5.77 22.23
CA GLY A 396 -17.03 5.58 21.30
C GLY A 396 -16.62 5.20 19.87
N CYS A 397 -15.33 5.21 19.57
CA CYS A 397 -14.81 4.71 18.29
C CYS A 397 -14.96 3.19 18.18
N LYS A 398 -15.17 2.70 16.94
CA LYS A 398 -15.45 1.28 16.70
C LYS A 398 -14.54 0.75 15.60
N ILE A 399 -14.07 -0.48 15.79
CA ILE A 399 -13.19 -1.21 14.88
C ILE A 399 -13.98 -2.33 14.21
N TYR A 400 -13.92 -2.39 12.88
CA TYR A 400 -14.62 -3.37 12.06
C TYR A 400 -13.63 -4.12 11.18
N MET A 401 -13.20 -5.29 11.65
CA MET A 401 -12.32 -6.18 10.90
C MET A 401 -13.11 -7.04 9.91
N ASN A 402 -12.48 -7.34 8.77
CA ASN A 402 -13.05 -8.18 7.72
C ASN A 402 -14.40 -7.65 7.20
N LYS A 403 -14.45 -6.34 6.95
CA LYS A 403 -15.59 -5.64 6.37
C LYS A 403 -15.13 -4.85 5.13
N ASP A 404 -16.02 -4.74 4.15
CA ASP A 404 -15.78 -4.01 2.90
C ASP A 404 -16.38 -2.59 2.93
N LEU A 405 -16.16 -1.82 1.86
CA LEU A 405 -16.64 -0.44 1.80
C LEU A 405 -18.17 -0.33 1.72
N TRP A 406 -18.88 -1.41 1.35
CA TRP A 406 -20.32 -1.42 1.40
C TRP A 406 -20.85 -1.50 2.84
N HIS A 407 -20.13 -2.22 3.71
CA HIS A 407 -20.39 -2.15 5.16
C HIS A 407 -20.11 -0.75 5.72
N LEU A 408 -18.97 -0.15 5.33
CA LEU A 408 -18.64 1.22 5.75
C LEU A 408 -19.70 2.23 5.30
N ARG A 409 -20.21 2.10 4.06
CA ARG A 409 -21.31 2.94 3.58
C ARG A 409 -22.54 2.85 4.47
N SER A 410 -22.95 1.64 4.86
CA SER A 410 -24.08 1.47 5.78
C SER A 410 -23.82 2.13 7.14
N LEU A 411 -22.58 2.08 7.65
CA LEU A 411 -22.22 2.77 8.90
C LEU A 411 -22.36 4.28 8.78
N ILE A 412 -21.77 4.89 7.77
CA ILE A 412 -21.79 6.37 7.62
C ILE A 412 -23.18 6.92 7.31
N MET A 413 -24.06 6.10 6.69
CA MET A 413 -25.44 6.52 6.43
C MET A 413 -26.34 6.44 7.67
N THR A 414 -26.04 5.55 8.62
CA THR A 414 -26.83 5.38 9.85
C THR A 414 -26.22 6.07 11.08
N ASP A 415 -24.89 6.25 11.10
CA ASP A 415 -24.16 6.94 12.18
C ASP A 415 -23.13 7.90 11.51
N PRO A 416 -23.57 9.12 11.17
CA PRO A 416 -22.79 10.04 10.33
C PRO A 416 -21.44 10.45 10.92
N VAL A 417 -20.49 10.70 10.01
CA VAL A 417 -19.14 11.23 10.31
C VAL A 417 -18.89 12.51 9.53
N ASP A 418 -17.87 13.28 9.92
CA ASP A 418 -17.54 14.55 9.27
C ASP A 418 -16.71 14.34 7.99
N ALA A 419 -15.93 13.25 7.90
CA ALA A 419 -15.05 12.98 6.77
C ALA A 419 -14.62 11.51 6.68
N MET A 420 -14.03 11.14 5.55
CA MET A 420 -13.41 9.84 5.34
C MET A 420 -11.92 9.97 5.01
N ILE A 421 -11.12 9.01 5.50
CA ILE A 421 -9.72 8.81 5.09
C ILE A 421 -9.56 7.42 4.49
N GLY A 422 -8.94 7.34 3.30
CA GLY A 422 -8.68 6.07 2.62
C GLY A 422 -8.15 6.26 1.20
N ASP A 423 -8.67 5.51 0.26
CA ASP A 423 -8.30 5.52 -1.16
C ASP A 423 -9.46 5.96 -2.07
N SER A 424 -9.25 5.91 -3.39
CA SER A 424 -10.30 6.34 -4.35
C SER A 424 -11.55 5.47 -4.38
N HIS A 425 -11.53 4.26 -3.82
CA HIS A 425 -12.69 3.36 -3.82
C HIS A 425 -13.84 3.90 -2.95
N GLY A 426 -13.53 4.63 -1.88
CA GLY A 426 -14.54 5.26 -1.01
C GLY A 426 -15.28 6.46 -1.60
N LYS A 427 -14.89 6.90 -2.80
CA LYS A 427 -15.43 8.09 -3.47
C LYS A 427 -16.97 8.13 -3.52
N PHE A 428 -17.59 7.02 -3.85
CA PHE A 428 -19.04 6.97 -3.99
C PHE A 428 -19.76 7.03 -2.63
N ALA A 429 -19.23 6.32 -1.63
CA ALA A 429 -19.77 6.37 -0.27
C ALA A 429 -19.68 7.78 0.34
N ALA A 430 -18.52 8.44 0.16
CA ALA A 430 -18.34 9.81 0.62
C ALA A 430 -19.29 10.81 -0.09
N ARG A 431 -19.47 10.65 -1.42
CA ARG A 431 -20.40 11.47 -2.19
C ARG A 431 -21.85 11.28 -1.74
N ASP A 432 -22.26 10.02 -1.54
CA ASP A 432 -23.63 9.71 -1.11
C ASP A 432 -23.93 10.30 0.28
N ALA A 433 -22.92 10.35 1.15
CA ALA A 433 -23.02 10.95 2.48
C ALA A 433 -22.79 12.47 2.50
N GLY A 434 -22.38 13.09 1.40
CA GLY A 434 -22.10 14.53 1.32
C GLY A 434 -20.87 14.97 2.11
N ILE A 435 -19.88 14.07 2.35
CA ILE A 435 -18.70 14.35 3.17
C ILE A 435 -17.41 14.31 2.36
N PRO A 436 -16.34 15.02 2.78
CA PRO A 436 -15.06 14.97 2.12
C PRO A 436 -14.38 13.61 2.29
N LEU A 437 -13.64 13.18 1.24
CA LEU A 437 -12.76 12.01 1.26
C LEU A 437 -11.31 12.46 1.06
N PHE A 438 -10.45 12.17 2.04
CA PHE A 438 -9.01 12.37 1.98
C PHE A 438 -8.33 11.11 1.45
N ARG A 439 -7.65 11.24 0.30
CA ARG A 439 -7.06 10.11 -0.44
C ARG A 439 -5.61 9.94 -0.06
N PHE A 440 -5.37 9.34 1.08
CA PHE A 440 -4.02 9.05 1.58
C PHE A 440 -3.62 7.58 1.40
N GLY A 441 -4.55 6.69 1.02
CA GLY A 441 -4.32 5.26 0.78
C GLY A 441 -3.97 4.91 -0.68
N PHE A 442 -4.10 3.63 -1.00
CA PHE A 442 -3.89 3.07 -2.34
C PHE A 442 -5.12 2.23 -2.78
N PRO A 443 -5.54 2.33 -4.06
CA PRO A 443 -5.03 3.21 -5.13
C PRO A 443 -5.69 4.60 -5.13
N VAL A 444 -4.96 5.59 -5.65
CA VAL A 444 -5.53 6.90 -5.97
C VAL A 444 -5.52 7.10 -7.48
N PHE A 445 -6.71 7.13 -8.10
CA PHE A 445 -6.86 7.26 -9.54
C PHE A 445 -7.73 8.46 -9.97
N ASP A 446 -8.35 9.15 -9.04
CA ASP A 446 -9.25 10.30 -9.26
C ASP A 446 -8.66 11.63 -8.75
N ARG A 447 -7.41 11.62 -8.36
CA ARG A 447 -6.59 12.79 -8.03
C ARG A 447 -5.22 12.66 -8.69
N VAL A 448 -4.48 13.77 -8.80
CA VAL A 448 -3.15 13.81 -9.40
C VAL A 448 -2.10 14.13 -8.34
N ASN A 449 -0.89 13.61 -8.53
CA ASN A 449 0.31 13.89 -7.74
C ASN A 449 0.23 13.55 -6.23
N MET A 450 -0.75 12.76 -5.79
CA MET A 450 -0.89 12.44 -4.36
C MET A 450 0.31 11.65 -3.82
N HIS A 451 0.94 10.81 -4.65
CA HIS A 451 2.14 10.05 -4.33
C HIS A 451 3.43 10.89 -4.28
N ARG A 452 3.37 12.17 -4.65
CA ARG A 452 4.51 13.11 -4.67
C ARG A 452 4.62 13.97 -3.41
N TYR A 453 3.72 13.79 -2.46
CA TYR A 453 3.75 14.46 -1.16
C TYR A 453 3.91 13.45 -0.04
N PRO A 454 4.86 13.64 0.89
CA PRO A 454 5.06 12.71 1.98
C PRO A 454 3.86 12.73 2.96
N ARG A 455 3.53 11.55 3.48
CA ARG A 455 2.54 11.37 4.55
C ARG A 455 3.22 11.03 5.88
N ILE A 456 4.51 10.74 5.81
CA ILE A 456 5.34 10.33 6.94
C ILE A 456 6.30 11.46 7.32
N GLY A 457 6.88 11.36 8.53
CA GLY A 457 7.78 12.39 9.03
C GLY A 457 7.04 13.67 9.39
N TYR A 458 7.77 14.67 9.83
CA TYR A 458 7.19 15.97 10.22
C TYR A 458 6.61 16.73 9.01
N GLN A 459 7.21 16.57 7.82
CA GLN A 459 6.67 17.15 6.59
C GLN A 459 5.31 16.53 6.24
N GLY A 460 5.16 15.22 6.45
CA GLY A 460 3.90 14.53 6.25
C GLY A 460 2.80 15.00 7.19
N VAL A 461 3.13 15.32 8.44
CA VAL A 461 2.18 15.93 9.40
C VAL A 461 1.65 17.25 8.85
N ILE A 462 2.54 18.16 8.46
CA ILE A 462 2.15 19.46 7.91
C ILE A 462 1.28 19.29 6.67
N TYR A 463 1.66 18.38 5.77
CA TYR A 463 0.87 18.10 4.56
C TYR A 463 -0.53 17.59 4.88
N MET A 464 -0.66 16.55 5.71
CA MET A 464 -1.96 15.97 6.06
C MET A 464 -2.88 16.99 6.75
N VAL A 465 -2.35 17.74 7.72
CA VAL A 465 -3.08 18.79 8.41
C VAL A 465 -3.59 19.84 7.42
N THR A 466 -2.72 20.32 6.53
CA THR A 466 -3.07 21.33 5.52
C THR A 466 -4.20 20.83 4.60
N GLN A 467 -4.09 19.59 4.09
CA GLN A 467 -5.11 19.01 3.21
C GLN A 467 -6.46 18.87 3.89
N ILE A 468 -6.48 18.44 5.15
CA ILE A 468 -7.71 18.20 5.90
C ILE A 468 -8.38 19.53 6.27
N CYS A 469 -7.63 20.44 6.88
CA CYS A 469 -8.19 21.70 7.37
C CYS A 469 -8.67 22.61 6.25
N ASN A 470 -7.89 22.75 5.17
CA ASN A 470 -8.32 23.57 4.03
C ASN A 470 -9.59 23.02 3.38
N LYS A 471 -9.75 21.67 3.31
CA LYS A 471 -11.00 21.12 2.78
C LYS A 471 -12.20 21.34 3.69
N PHE A 472 -12.03 21.35 5.00
CA PHE A 472 -13.11 21.75 5.92
C PHE A 472 -13.44 23.24 5.79
N LEU A 473 -12.45 24.09 5.57
CA LEU A 473 -12.65 25.53 5.34
C LEU A 473 -13.39 25.76 4.00
N ASP A 474 -12.96 25.10 2.90
CA ASP A 474 -13.68 25.13 1.62
C ASP A 474 -15.17 24.78 1.80
N SER A 475 -15.46 23.67 2.50
CA SER A 475 -16.83 23.23 2.74
C SER A 475 -17.63 24.25 3.57
N LYS A 476 -16.96 24.94 4.49
CA LYS A 476 -17.57 25.99 5.30
C LYS A 476 -17.89 27.24 4.46
N ASP A 477 -16.97 27.63 3.58
CA ASP A 477 -17.20 28.74 2.63
C ASP A 477 -18.35 28.44 1.67
N GLU A 478 -18.44 27.19 1.16
CA GLU A 478 -19.51 26.74 0.25
C GLU A 478 -20.91 26.72 0.92
N THR A 479 -20.97 26.52 2.24
CA THR A 479 -22.24 26.33 2.98
C THR A 479 -22.63 27.51 3.85
N CYS A 480 -21.77 28.53 3.98
CA CYS A 480 -22.04 29.71 4.78
C CYS A 480 -23.16 30.55 4.17
N GLU A 481 -24.12 30.97 4.99
CA GLU A 481 -25.14 31.93 4.56
C GLU A 481 -24.50 33.28 4.23
N ASP A 482 -24.95 33.95 3.17
CA ASP A 482 -24.40 35.22 2.66
C ASP A 482 -24.24 36.29 3.77
N ARG A 483 -25.17 36.33 4.73
CA ARG A 483 -25.15 37.28 5.86
C ARG A 483 -23.96 37.12 6.82
N PHE A 484 -23.32 35.92 6.82
CA PHE A 484 -22.16 35.60 7.68
C PHE A 484 -20.85 35.59 6.93
N PHE A 485 -20.86 35.74 5.61
CA PHE A 485 -19.67 35.56 4.77
C PHE A 485 -18.54 36.55 5.13
N GLU A 486 -18.87 37.80 5.46
CA GLU A 486 -17.86 38.78 5.84
C GLU A 486 -17.23 38.53 7.22
N LEU A 487 -17.93 37.83 8.12
CA LEU A 487 -17.42 37.47 9.44
C LEU A 487 -16.45 36.30 9.42
N MET A 488 -16.35 35.63 8.28
CA MET A 488 -15.48 34.44 8.10
C MET A 488 -14.16 34.75 7.38
N ARG A 489 -13.95 36.01 7.02
CA ARG A 489 -12.70 36.46 6.37
C ARG A 489 -11.58 36.69 7.37
#